data_1a8598a083afd978e7a916175005a542
#
_entry.id   1a8598a083afd978e7a916175005a542
#
_cell.length_a   1.000
_cell.length_b   1.000
_cell.length_c   1.000
_cell.angle_alpha   90.00
_cell.angle_beta   90.00
_cell.angle_gamma   90.00
#
_symmetry.space_group_name_H-M   'P 1'
#
loop_
_entity.id
_entity.type
_entity.pdbx_description
1 polymer ?
#
loop_
_entity_poly.entity_id
_entity_poly.type
_entity_poly.pdbx_seq_one_letter_code
_entity_poly.pdbx_strand_id
1 'polypeptide(L)'
;MCIRDSAEGLSGKFTRIDRKKFGTLPGITDRDYYTNSNHVPVYYKCSARHKAEVEAPYHELTRGGHIFYVEIDGDATHNPEVIMRVVDMMDQYNIGYGSVNHNRNRCLECGHENSTPNLEECPKCGSKHIDKLQRITGYLVGTTDRWNNAKLAELNDRVVHN
;
A
#
# COMPACT_ATOMS: atom_id res chain seq x y z
N MET A 1 0.26 -6.43 -26.12
CA MET A 1 0.62 -7.34 -25.02
C MET A 1 0.12 -6.71 -23.73
N CYS A 2 -0.85 -7.32 -23.03
CA CYS A 2 -1.29 -6.81 -21.73
C CYS A 2 -0.29 -7.28 -20.68
N ILE A 3 0.52 -6.39 -20.17
CA ILE A 3 1.29 -6.66 -18.96
C ILE A 3 0.26 -6.57 -17.82
N ARG A 4 -0.07 -7.70 -17.23
CA ARG A 4 -0.83 -7.72 -15.99
C ARG A 4 0.12 -7.38 -14.86
N ASP A 5 -0.34 -6.57 -13.94
CA ASP A 5 0.32 -6.40 -12.67
C ASP A 5 0.49 -7.77 -11.99
N SER A 6 1.54 -7.90 -11.23
CA SER A 6 2.06 -9.18 -10.76
C SER A 6 1.04 -10.00 -9.95
N ALA A 7 1.29 -11.30 -9.88
CA ALA A 7 0.56 -12.22 -9.02
C ALA A 7 0.91 -11.95 -7.54
N GLU A 8 0.19 -11.06 -6.94
CA GLU A 8 0.43 -10.46 -5.61
C GLU A 8 0.54 -11.50 -4.48
N GLY A 9 -0.14 -12.63 -4.62
CA GLY A 9 -0.05 -13.75 -3.68
C GLY A 9 1.27 -14.52 -3.76
N LEU A 10 2.09 -14.31 -4.79
CA LEU A 10 3.32 -15.07 -5.02
C LEU A 10 4.59 -14.35 -4.54
N SER A 11 4.53 -13.06 -4.21
CA SER A 11 5.72 -12.27 -3.83
C SER A 11 6.51 -12.93 -2.69
N GLY A 12 5.86 -13.34 -1.61
CA GLY A 12 6.50 -14.05 -0.51
C GLY A 12 6.95 -15.47 -0.84
N LYS A 13 6.27 -16.15 -1.78
CA LYS A 13 6.70 -17.48 -2.24
C LYS A 13 8.01 -17.40 -3.02
N PHE A 14 8.12 -16.45 -3.93
CA PHE A 14 9.34 -16.27 -4.71
C PHE A 14 10.51 -15.85 -3.83
N THR A 15 10.33 -14.91 -2.90
CA THR A 15 11.37 -14.53 -1.96
C THR A 15 11.91 -15.73 -1.18
N ARG A 16 11.03 -16.61 -0.70
CA ARG A 16 11.45 -17.83 0.03
C ARG A 16 12.24 -18.82 -0.84
N ILE A 17 11.84 -18.97 -2.12
CA ILE A 17 12.54 -19.84 -3.08
C ILE A 17 13.93 -19.29 -3.35
N ASP A 18 14.02 -17.99 -3.65
CA ASP A 18 15.27 -17.35 -4.00
C ASP A 18 16.23 -17.27 -2.80
N ARG A 19 15.69 -17.02 -1.60
CA ARG A 19 16.49 -17.07 -0.37
C ARG A 19 17.10 -18.46 -0.10
N LYS A 20 16.36 -19.53 -0.41
CA LYS A 20 16.91 -20.90 -0.33
C LYS A 20 18.01 -21.16 -1.35
N LYS A 21 17.88 -20.57 -2.55
CA LYS A 21 18.80 -20.82 -3.66
C LYS A 21 20.04 -19.96 -3.61
N PHE A 22 19.89 -18.69 -3.24
CA PHE A 22 20.94 -17.66 -3.34
C PHE A 22 21.37 -17.08 -1.99
N GLY A 23 20.72 -17.47 -0.89
CA GLY A 23 20.95 -16.89 0.43
C GLY A 23 20.21 -15.56 0.63
N THR A 24 20.48 -14.93 1.77
CA THR A 24 19.93 -13.60 2.09
C THR A 24 20.81 -12.53 1.46
N LEU A 25 20.28 -11.84 0.46
CA LEU A 25 20.95 -10.76 -0.26
C LEU A 25 20.31 -9.43 0.16
N PRO A 26 21.10 -8.47 0.73
CA PRO A 26 20.59 -7.17 1.16
C PRO A 26 19.91 -6.41 0.02
N GLY A 27 18.72 -5.87 0.29
CA GLY A 27 17.91 -5.14 -0.70
C GLY A 27 17.22 -6.01 -1.76
N ILE A 28 17.40 -7.35 -1.72
CA ILE A 28 16.83 -8.29 -2.70
C ILE A 28 15.99 -9.35 -1.98
N THR A 29 16.63 -10.24 -1.22
CA THR A 29 15.96 -11.38 -0.55
C THR A 29 15.90 -11.23 0.98
N ASP A 30 16.26 -10.08 1.51
CA ASP A 30 16.30 -9.79 2.94
C ASP A 30 14.92 -9.54 3.58
N ARG A 31 13.89 -9.25 2.75
CA ARG A 31 12.50 -9.08 3.20
C ARG A 31 11.65 -10.30 2.88
N ASP A 32 10.53 -10.47 3.57
CA ASP A 32 9.64 -11.62 3.39
C ASP A 32 8.71 -11.50 2.16
N TYR A 33 8.95 -10.51 1.32
CA TYR A 33 8.21 -10.26 0.08
C TYR A 33 9.09 -9.55 -0.94
N TYR A 34 8.74 -9.69 -2.21
CA TYR A 34 9.21 -8.81 -3.28
C TYR A 34 8.22 -7.67 -3.50
N THR A 35 8.72 -6.50 -3.86
CA THR A 35 7.87 -5.42 -4.37
C THR A 35 7.11 -5.91 -5.59
N ASN A 36 5.80 -5.70 -5.59
CA ASN A 36 4.97 -6.10 -6.71
C ASN A 36 5.17 -5.16 -7.90
N SER A 37 5.15 -5.76 -9.10
CA SER A 37 5.21 -5.01 -10.36
C SER A 37 6.38 -4.02 -10.44
N ASN A 38 6.14 -2.86 -11.05
CA ASN A 38 7.11 -1.79 -11.23
C ASN A 38 6.95 -0.67 -10.20
N HIS A 39 6.38 -0.99 -9.03
CA HIS A 39 6.21 -0.01 -7.96
C HIS A 39 7.51 0.33 -7.25
N VAL A 40 7.60 1.55 -6.79
CA VAL A 40 8.59 1.94 -5.78
C VAL A 40 8.30 1.10 -4.52
N PRO A 41 9.33 0.48 -3.91
CA PRO A 41 9.15 -0.33 -2.72
C PRO A 41 8.46 0.45 -1.59
N VAL A 42 7.49 -0.18 -0.91
CA VAL A 42 6.67 0.46 0.13
C VAL A 42 7.47 1.00 1.31
N TYR A 43 8.67 0.45 1.54
CA TYR A 43 9.60 0.88 2.59
C TYR A 43 10.55 2.00 2.16
N TYR A 44 10.54 2.37 0.88
CA TYR A 44 11.42 3.42 0.38
C TYR A 44 10.83 4.80 0.65
N LYS A 45 11.49 5.55 1.50
CA LYS A 45 11.07 6.91 1.87
C LYS A 45 11.32 7.87 0.70
N CYS A 46 10.27 8.30 0.08
CA CYS A 46 10.29 9.30 -0.99
C CYS A 46 9.05 10.17 -0.96
N SER A 47 9.09 11.30 -1.66
CA SER A 47 7.90 12.10 -1.89
C SER A 47 6.95 11.43 -2.89
N ALA A 48 5.67 11.75 -2.81
CA ALA A 48 4.69 11.30 -3.80
C ALA A 48 5.07 11.71 -5.23
N ARG A 49 5.69 12.89 -5.39
CA ARG A 49 6.20 13.37 -6.67
C ARG A 49 7.31 12.47 -7.23
N HIS A 50 8.31 12.14 -6.42
CA HIS A 50 9.39 11.24 -6.85
C HIS A 50 8.85 9.86 -7.24
N LYS A 51 7.91 9.35 -6.45
CA LYS A 51 7.22 8.10 -6.78
C LYS A 51 6.49 8.19 -8.13
N ALA A 52 5.78 9.29 -8.39
CA ALA A 52 5.12 9.52 -9.67
C ALA A 52 6.12 9.56 -10.83
N GLU A 53 7.24 10.25 -10.69
CA GLU A 53 8.31 10.32 -11.71
C GLU A 53 8.86 8.93 -12.08
N VAL A 54 9.02 8.05 -11.07
CA VAL A 54 9.55 6.70 -11.29
C VAL A 54 8.51 5.77 -11.90
N GLU A 55 7.25 5.83 -11.46
CA GLU A 55 6.20 4.88 -11.86
C GLU A 55 5.45 5.30 -13.14
N ALA A 56 5.34 6.59 -13.43
CA ALA A 56 4.59 7.10 -14.56
C ALA A 56 4.93 6.45 -15.93
N PRO A 57 6.20 6.22 -16.29
CA PRO A 57 6.54 5.61 -17.57
C PRO A 57 5.95 4.21 -17.76
N TYR A 58 5.62 3.50 -16.68
CA TYR A 58 5.06 2.16 -16.78
C TYR A 58 3.55 2.16 -17.00
N HIS A 59 2.85 3.26 -16.70
CA HIS A 59 1.41 3.37 -16.91
C HIS A 59 1.00 3.26 -18.37
N GLU A 60 1.80 3.80 -19.28
CA GLU A 60 1.56 3.67 -20.74
C GLU A 60 1.71 2.23 -21.23
N LEU A 61 2.56 1.45 -20.58
CA LEU A 61 2.87 0.06 -20.95
C LEU A 61 1.88 -0.94 -20.35
N THR A 62 1.16 -0.53 -19.30
CA THR A 62 0.20 -1.39 -18.58
C THR A 62 -1.23 -0.95 -18.88
N ARG A 63 -1.99 -1.79 -19.58
CA ARG A 63 -3.40 -1.52 -19.84
C ARG A 63 -4.27 -2.07 -18.72
N GLY A 64 -4.50 -1.23 -17.70
CA GLY A 64 -5.36 -1.54 -16.56
C GLY A 64 -4.79 -2.63 -15.64
N GLY A 65 -4.20 -2.26 -14.57
CA GLY A 65 -3.60 -3.16 -13.59
C GLY A 65 -2.46 -2.51 -12.81
N HIS A 66 -1.84 -1.47 -13.34
CA HIS A 66 -0.86 -0.68 -12.59
C HIS A 66 -1.58 0.44 -11.84
N ILE A 67 -1.56 0.40 -10.51
CA ILE A 67 -2.23 1.39 -9.66
C ILE A 67 -1.15 2.21 -8.95
N PHE A 68 -1.15 3.50 -9.16
CA PHE A 68 -0.29 4.41 -8.42
C PHE A 68 -0.84 4.59 -6.99
N TYR A 69 -0.12 4.09 -5.99
CA TYR A 69 -0.51 4.18 -4.59
C TYR A 69 0.21 5.33 -3.89
N VAL A 70 -0.54 6.28 -3.34
CA VAL A 70 -0.02 7.33 -2.47
C VAL A 70 -0.48 7.07 -1.05
N GLU A 71 0.48 6.89 -0.15
CA GLU A 71 0.22 6.73 1.28
C GLU A 71 0.26 8.10 1.93
N ILE A 72 -0.84 8.52 2.54
CA ILE A 72 -0.93 9.77 3.29
C ILE A 72 -1.14 9.51 4.78
N ASP A 73 -0.63 10.41 5.60
CA ASP A 73 -0.90 10.41 7.03
C ASP A 73 -2.19 11.18 7.35
N GLY A 74 -2.86 10.75 8.42
CA GLY A 74 -4.05 11.42 8.92
C GLY A 74 -5.34 11.10 8.17
N ASP A 75 -6.34 11.94 8.40
CA ASP A 75 -7.69 11.78 7.84
C ASP A 75 -7.92 12.77 6.69
N ALA A 76 -7.95 12.23 5.47
CA ALA A 76 -8.19 13.03 4.26
C ALA A 76 -9.57 13.70 4.23
N THR A 77 -10.54 13.27 5.05
CA THR A 77 -11.87 13.91 5.13
C THR A 77 -11.79 15.33 5.65
N HIS A 78 -10.77 15.62 6.46
CA HIS A 78 -10.52 16.98 7.00
C HIS A 78 -9.60 17.82 6.12
N ASN A 79 -8.99 17.24 5.10
CA ASN A 79 -8.10 17.93 4.18
C ASN A 79 -8.28 17.44 2.72
N PRO A 80 -9.39 17.76 2.07
CA PRO A 80 -9.67 17.31 0.71
C PRO A 80 -8.69 17.87 -0.32
N GLU A 81 -7.98 18.96 -0.03
CA GLU A 81 -6.97 19.52 -0.93
C GLU A 81 -5.82 18.56 -1.18
N VAL A 82 -5.48 17.70 -0.22
CA VAL A 82 -4.44 16.68 -0.42
C VAL A 82 -4.84 15.73 -1.53
N ILE A 83 -6.10 15.31 -1.57
CA ILE A 83 -6.62 14.43 -2.64
C ILE A 83 -6.53 15.14 -4.00
N MET A 84 -6.95 16.41 -4.05
CA MET A 84 -6.88 17.20 -5.29
C MET A 84 -5.45 17.33 -5.80
N ARG A 85 -4.49 17.60 -4.92
CA ARG A 85 -3.06 17.66 -5.30
C ARG A 85 -2.53 16.34 -5.85
N VAL A 86 -2.98 15.21 -5.31
CA VAL A 86 -2.60 13.89 -5.86
C VAL A 86 -3.22 13.70 -7.24
N VAL A 87 -4.48 14.09 -7.44
CA VAL A 87 -5.14 14.02 -8.75
C VAL A 87 -4.43 14.92 -9.79
N ASP A 88 -4.14 16.16 -9.43
CA ASP A 88 -3.40 17.09 -10.30
C ASP A 88 -2.01 16.54 -10.66
N MET A 89 -1.32 15.92 -9.71
CA MET A 89 -0.05 15.26 -9.94
C MET A 89 -0.20 14.07 -10.89
N MET A 90 -1.23 13.26 -10.72
CA MET A 90 -1.51 12.12 -11.62
C MET A 90 -1.75 12.62 -13.05
N ASP A 91 -2.50 13.71 -13.23
CA ASP A 91 -2.73 14.34 -14.53
C ASP A 91 -1.41 14.83 -15.15
N GLN A 92 -0.59 15.56 -14.38
CA GLN A 92 0.72 16.05 -14.82
C GLN A 92 1.66 14.95 -15.32
N TYR A 93 1.60 13.77 -14.71
CA TYR A 93 2.45 12.62 -15.03
C TYR A 93 1.76 11.57 -15.93
N ASN A 94 0.58 11.87 -16.47
CA ASN A 94 -0.20 10.96 -17.32
C ASN A 94 -0.48 9.60 -16.64
N ILE A 95 -0.77 9.62 -15.34
CA ILE A 95 -1.11 8.45 -14.53
C ILE A 95 -2.63 8.27 -14.54
N GLY A 96 -3.13 7.32 -15.30
CA GLY A 96 -4.57 7.11 -15.49
C GLY A 96 -5.30 6.36 -14.36
N TYR A 97 -4.56 5.75 -13.43
CA TYR A 97 -5.17 4.98 -12.33
C TYR A 97 -4.34 5.07 -11.05
N GLY A 98 -4.94 5.57 -9.99
CA GLY A 98 -4.29 5.71 -8.69
C GLY A 98 -5.22 5.49 -7.50
N SER A 99 -4.62 5.38 -6.34
CA SER A 99 -5.30 5.24 -5.06
C SER A 99 -4.59 6.06 -4.00
N VAL A 100 -5.34 6.87 -3.31
CA VAL A 100 -4.87 7.54 -2.09
C VAL A 100 -5.24 6.66 -0.90
N ASN A 101 -4.21 6.19 -0.20
CA ASN A 101 -4.37 5.32 0.95
C ASN A 101 -4.17 6.12 2.25
N HIS A 102 -5.03 5.89 3.20
CA HIS A 102 -4.91 6.40 4.56
C HIS A 102 -5.44 5.36 5.55
N ASN A 103 -5.01 5.46 6.80
CA ASN A 103 -5.51 4.57 7.84
C ASN A 103 -6.97 4.88 8.15
N ARG A 104 -7.79 3.84 8.21
CA ARG A 104 -9.18 3.95 8.65
C ARG A 104 -9.52 2.74 9.52
N ASN A 105 -9.83 2.99 10.76
CA ASN A 105 -10.24 1.98 11.71
C ASN A 105 -11.66 2.24 12.15
N ARG A 106 -12.44 1.17 12.34
CA ARG A 106 -13.80 1.23 12.84
C ARG A 106 -13.95 0.28 14.01
N CYS A 107 -14.42 0.79 15.14
CA CYS A 107 -14.80 -0.06 16.27
C CYS A 107 -16.09 -0.82 15.93
N LEU A 108 -16.07 -2.14 16.03
CA LEU A 108 -17.24 -3.00 15.75
C LEU A 108 -18.31 -2.93 16.85
N GLU A 109 -17.94 -2.50 18.06
CA GLU A 109 -18.89 -2.39 19.20
C GLU A 109 -19.66 -1.06 19.20
N CYS A 110 -18.94 0.08 19.05
CA CYS A 110 -19.57 1.39 19.18
C CYS A 110 -19.63 2.19 17.86
N GLY A 111 -19.11 1.65 16.77
CA GLY A 111 -19.08 2.29 15.45
C GLY A 111 -18.15 3.50 15.35
N HIS A 112 -17.34 3.79 16.37
CA HIS A 112 -16.38 4.90 16.34
C HIS A 112 -15.34 4.69 15.25
N GLU A 113 -15.14 5.69 14.40
CA GLU A 113 -14.12 5.70 13.34
C GLU A 113 -12.91 6.54 13.78
N ASN A 114 -11.71 6.09 13.41
CA ASN A 114 -10.45 6.73 13.77
C ASN A 114 -9.38 6.42 12.71
N SER A 115 -8.49 7.38 12.46
CA SER A 115 -7.39 7.25 11.48
C SER A 115 -6.03 7.00 12.11
N THR A 116 -5.97 6.72 13.42
CA THR A 116 -4.71 6.44 14.11
C THR A 116 -4.06 5.18 13.57
N PRO A 117 -2.78 5.23 13.14
CA PRO A 117 -2.04 4.03 12.72
C PRO A 117 -2.00 2.98 13.85
N ASN A 118 -2.13 1.71 13.46
CA ASN A 118 -2.00 0.57 14.39
C ASN A 118 -2.88 0.62 15.65
N LEU A 119 -4.09 1.18 15.53
CA LEU A 119 -5.04 1.26 16.64
C LEU A 119 -5.34 -0.15 17.18
N GLU A 120 -5.08 -0.40 18.46
CA GLU A 120 -5.33 -1.68 19.12
C GLU A 120 -6.58 -1.66 20.00
N GLU A 121 -6.96 -0.48 20.47
CA GLU A 121 -8.08 -0.30 21.39
C GLU A 121 -8.88 0.96 21.02
N CYS A 122 -10.19 0.85 21.05
CA CYS A 122 -11.09 1.98 20.73
C CYS A 122 -10.97 3.09 21.77
N PRO A 123 -10.62 4.33 21.39
CA PRO A 123 -10.48 5.43 22.34
C PRO A 123 -11.81 5.86 22.97
N LYS A 124 -12.94 5.42 22.40
CA LYS A 124 -14.28 5.78 22.89
C LYS A 124 -14.87 4.78 23.89
N CYS A 125 -14.67 3.48 23.64
CA CYS A 125 -15.33 2.43 24.46
C CYS A 125 -14.37 1.37 25.03
N GLY A 126 -13.06 1.46 24.74
CA GLY A 126 -12.07 0.51 25.22
C GLY A 126 -12.13 -0.88 24.57
N SER A 127 -12.95 -1.06 23.54
CA SER A 127 -13.04 -2.36 22.84
C SER A 127 -11.80 -2.60 21.98
N LYS A 128 -11.35 -3.85 21.94
CA LYS A 128 -10.28 -4.34 21.07
C LYS A 128 -10.80 -4.88 19.74
N HIS A 129 -12.12 -4.91 19.54
CA HIS A 129 -12.73 -5.33 18.30
C HIS A 129 -12.70 -4.19 17.27
N ILE A 130 -11.54 -4.01 16.65
CA ILE A 130 -11.28 -2.96 15.67
C ILE A 130 -11.19 -3.56 14.27
N ASP A 131 -12.05 -3.10 13.37
CA ASP A 131 -11.95 -3.38 11.95
C ASP A 131 -10.96 -2.38 11.33
N LYS A 132 -9.84 -2.89 10.82
CA LYS A 132 -8.79 -2.10 10.19
C LYS A 132 -9.01 -2.13 8.68
N LEU A 133 -9.60 -1.07 8.16
CA LEU A 133 -9.77 -0.88 6.72
C LEU A 133 -8.44 -0.46 6.12
N GLN A 134 -7.71 -1.43 5.62
CA GLN A 134 -6.42 -1.23 4.99
C GLN A 134 -6.46 -1.70 3.54
N ARG A 135 -5.76 -1.01 2.67
CA ARG A 135 -5.57 -1.42 1.29
C ARG A 135 -4.09 -1.61 1.02
N ILE A 136 -3.76 -2.69 0.34
CA ILE A 136 -2.42 -2.95 -0.17
C ILE A 136 -2.53 -3.54 -1.56
N THR A 137 -1.48 -3.44 -2.34
CA THR A 137 -1.47 -3.95 -3.72
C THR A 137 -2.13 -5.33 -3.84
N GLY A 138 -3.22 -5.40 -4.58
CA GLY A 138 -4.00 -6.60 -4.82
C GLY A 138 -5.01 -7.03 -3.75
N TYR A 139 -4.99 -6.41 -2.59
CA TYR A 139 -5.94 -6.71 -1.52
C TYR A 139 -6.85 -5.50 -1.28
N LEU A 140 -8.13 -5.67 -1.63
CA LEU A 140 -9.16 -4.64 -1.51
C LEU A 140 -10.07 -4.85 -0.29
N VAL A 141 -9.82 -5.89 0.49
CA VAL A 141 -10.70 -6.31 1.59
C VAL A 141 -10.26 -5.66 2.89
N GLY A 142 -11.23 -5.13 3.61
CA GLY A 142 -11.03 -4.30 4.79
C GLY A 142 -10.30 -4.95 5.96
N THR A 143 -10.41 -6.27 6.17
CA THR A 143 -9.80 -6.94 7.33
C THR A 143 -8.47 -7.60 6.97
N THR A 144 -7.46 -7.41 7.81
CA THR A 144 -6.12 -7.99 7.63
C THR A 144 -6.04 -9.48 8.00
N ASP A 145 -7.07 -10.03 8.64
CA ASP A 145 -7.11 -11.40 9.18
C ASP A 145 -6.91 -12.48 8.11
N ARG A 146 -7.27 -12.16 6.88
CA ARG A 146 -7.16 -13.08 5.73
C ARG A 146 -5.94 -12.81 4.86
N TRP A 147 -5.10 -11.88 5.25
CA TRP A 147 -3.91 -11.57 4.48
C TRP A 147 -2.81 -12.59 4.73
N ASN A 148 -2.04 -12.90 3.69
CA ASN A 148 -0.87 -13.76 3.86
C ASN A 148 0.27 -13.00 4.57
N ASN A 149 1.22 -13.75 5.14
CA ASN A 149 2.32 -13.20 5.92
C ASN A 149 3.18 -12.19 5.13
N ALA A 150 3.34 -12.39 3.82
CA ALA A 150 4.09 -11.46 2.98
C ALA A 150 3.38 -10.11 2.85
N LYS A 151 2.05 -10.10 2.74
CA LYS A 151 1.26 -8.88 2.69
C LYS A 151 1.19 -8.16 4.04
N LEU A 152 1.19 -8.90 5.14
CA LEU A 152 1.31 -8.32 6.48
C LEU A 152 2.69 -7.70 6.70
N ALA A 153 3.77 -8.34 6.24
CA ALA A 153 5.11 -7.79 6.29
C ALA A 153 5.23 -6.51 5.44
N GLU A 154 4.68 -6.53 4.23
CA GLU A 154 4.63 -5.36 3.33
C GLU A 154 3.85 -4.19 3.97
N LEU A 155 2.73 -4.48 4.63
CA LEU A 155 1.94 -3.46 5.33
C LEU A 155 2.72 -2.82 6.49
N ASN A 156 3.44 -3.63 7.26
CA ASN A 156 4.23 -3.15 8.40
C ASN A 156 5.44 -2.30 7.98
N ASP A 157 5.99 -2.57 6.79
CA ASP A 157 7.13 -1.83 6.24
C ASP A 157 6.74 -0.53 5.53
N ARG A 158 5.45 -0.29 5.33
CA ARG A 158 4.93 0.83 4.58
C ARG A 158 5.30 2.18 5.21
N VAL A 159 5.70 3.11 4.35
CA VAL A 159 6.00 4.50 4.73
C VAL A 159 5.03 5.48 4.07
N VAL A 160 4.86 6.63 4.71
CA VAL A 160 4.05 7.74 4.19
C VAL A 160 4.86 8.51 3.14
N HIS A 161 4.17 8.99 2.10
CA HIS A 161 4.75 9.83 1.05
C HIS A 161 4.45 11.31 1.36
N ASN A 162 5.50 12.07 1.65
CA ASN A 162 5.40 13.51 1.99
C ASN A 162 5.65 14.40 0.75
#